data_4b1ed77e2f6bfb79c62176c10baf7b19
#
_entry.id   4b1ed77e2f6bfb79c62176c10baf7b19
#
_cell.length_a   1.000
_cell.length_b   1.000
_cell.length_c   1.000
_cell.angle_alpha   90.00
_cell.angle_beta   90.00
_cell.angle_gamma   90.00
#
_symmetry.space_group_name_H-M   'P 1'
#
loop_
_entity.id
_entity.type
_entity.pdbx_description
1 polymer ?
#
loop_
_entity_poly.entity_id
_entity_poly.type
_entity_poly.pdbx_seq_one_letter_code
_entity_poly.pdbx_strand_id
1 'polypeptide(L)'
;LQTRYDLQKGFPAVTTKKLAWKSVLSELLWFIEGSGDERRLAEILHGDRNTTKKTIWSANADSDYWKPKAEFNGDLGRIYGVQWRSWKTFKSLAHSEGENDVYIGKESYIDQLDTLINGIKENPYDRRHILSAWNPGELDQMALPPCHIMAQFYVNDGRLSCQMYQRSCDMPLGGPYNIASYSILTHMVAQVTGLEVGEFIHTIGDAHIYIDQVEQANEQLKRKPKKLPTLMIDTKIKNIDDFTMDSFKLENYDHHAELKYPFSV
;
A
#
# COMPACT_ATOMS: atom_id res chain seq x y z
N LEU A 1 -15.18 9.18 7.14
CA LEU A 1 -14.34 9.22 8.33
C LEU A 1 -12.95 9.74 8.00
N GLN A 2 -12.35 10.53 8.91
CA GLN A 2 -10.94 10.91 8.78
C GLN A 2 -10.25 10.77 10.13
N THR A 3 -9.07 10.14 10.13
CA THR A 3 -8.21 9.99 11.29
C THR A 3 -6.81 10.54 10.99
N ARG A 4 -6.11 11.03 12.02
CA ARG A 4 -4.76 11.58 11.91
C ARG A 4 -3.84 10.88 12.90
N TYR A 5 -2.63 10.59 12.44
CA TYR A 5 -1.59 9.91 13.21
C TYR A 5 -0.31 10.73 13.12
N ASP A 6 0.11 11.32 14.24
CA ASP A 6 1.37 12.02 14.36
C ASP A 6 2.51 11.00 14.48
N LEU A 7 3.26 10.82 13.38
CA LEU A 7 4.29 9.78 13.30
C LEU A 7 5.53 10.08 14.14
N GLN A 8 5.66 11.31 14.63
CA GLN A 8 6.73 11.69 15.56
C GLN A 8 6.44 11.21 16.99
N LYS A 9 5.18 10.98 17.35
CA LYS A 9 4.77 10.52 18.68
C LYS A 9 4.80 9.01 18.86
N GLY A 10 5.08 8.27 17.79
CA GLY A 10 5.16 6.81 17.78
C GLY A 10 4.52 6.22 16.56
N PHE A 11 4.81 4.94 16.31
CA PHE A 11 4.28 4.24 15.15
C PHE A 11 2.84 3.75 15.42
N PRO A 12 1.85 4.02 14.56
CA PRO A 12 0.43 3.74 14.82
C PRO A 12 0.06 2.26 14.58
N ALA A 13 0.80 1.33 15.17
CA ALA A 13 0.40 -0.06 15.24
C ALA A 13 -0.75 -0.24 16.23
N VAL A 14 -1.80 -0.96 15.84
CA VAL A 14 -2.89 -1.30 16.75
C VAL A 14 -2.36 -2.09 17.93
N THR A 15 -2.74 -1.69 19.16
CA THR A 15 -2.29 -2.34 20.40
C THR A 15 -3.40 -3.13 21.09
N THR A 16 -4.65 -2.91 20.74
CA THR A 16 -5.82 -3.63 21.28
C THR A 16 -5.95 -5.07 20.76
N LYS A 17 -5.15 -5.40 19.72
CA LYS A 17 -4.89 -6.77 19.24
C LYS A 17 -3.48 -6.81 18.64
N LYS A 18 -2.97 -8.01 18.40
CA LYS A 18 -1.68 -8.19 17.71
C LYS A 18 -1.82 -7.83 16.22
N LEU A 19 -0.97 -6.92 15.73
CA LEU A 19 -0.80 -6.66 14.30
C LEU A 19 0.11 -7.73 13.69
N ALA A 20 -0.26 -8.31 12.57
CA ALA A 20 0.60 -9.23 11.83
C ALA A 20 1.68 -8.45 11.07
N TRP A 21 2.67 -7.94 11.80
CA TRP A 21 3.72 -7.03 11.32
C TRP A 21 4.41 -7.51 10.03
N LYS A 22 4.80 -8.80 10.00
CA LYS A 22 5.45 -9.36 8.81
C LYS A 22 4.57 -9.31 7.56
N SER A 23 3.26 -9.52 7.72
CA SER A 23 2.30 -9.47 6.60
C SER A 23 2.12 -8.04 6.08
N VAL A 24 2.04 -7.04 6.98
CA VAL A 24 1.98 -5.63 6.57
C VAL A 24 3.22 -5.24 5.78
N LEU A 25 4.40 -5.57 6.31
CA LEU A 25 5.66 -5.17 5.72
C LEU A 25 5.92 -5.88 4.38
N SER A 26 5.68 -7.19 4.31
CA SER A 26 5.87 -7.95 3.07
C SER A 26 4.95 -7.48 1.95
N GLU A 27 3.69 -7.13 2.26
CA GLU A 27 2.75 -6.60 1.27
C GLU A 27 3.19 -5.23 0.76
N LEU A 28 3.63 -4.32 1.64
CA LEU A 28 4.13 -3.01 1.22
C LEU A 28 5.37 -3.13 0.33
N LEU A 29 6.33 -3.97 0.70
CA LEU A 29 7.54 -4.19 -0.11
C LEU A 29 7.18 -4.80 -1.48
N TRP A 30 6.23 -5.72 -1.51
CA TRP A 30 5.71 -6.29 -2.74
C TRP A 30 5.00 -5.24 -3.64
N PHE A 31 4.27 -4.28 -3.06
CA PHE A 31 3.73 -3.14 -3.82
C PHE A 31 4.84 -2.25 -4.37
N ILE A 32 5.89 -1.99 -3.59
CA ILE A 32 7.07 -1.20 -4.02
C ILE A 32 7.82 -1.89 -5.16
N GLU A 33 7.93 -3.22 -5.15
CA GLU A 33 8.50 -3.99 -6.27
C GLU A 33 7.66 -3.86 -7.57
N GLY A 34 6.41 -3.37 -7.49
CA GLY A 34 5.51 -3.28 -8.64
C GLY A 34 4.99 -4.63 -9.13
N SER A 35 4.97 -5.62 -8.25
CA SER A 35 4.55 -6.98 -8.59
C SER A 35 3.04 -7.18 -8.43
N GLY A 36 2.42 -7.86 -9.40
CA GLY A 36 1.06 -8.40 -9.32
C GLY A 36 1.02 -9.91 -9.03
N ASP A 37 2.15 -10.51 -8.66
CA ASP A 37 2.32 -11.94 -8.46
C ASP A 37 2.21 -12.30 -6.96
N GLU A 38 1.12 -12.96 -6.58
CA GLU A 38 0.86 -13.41 -5.21
C GLU A 38 1.92 -14.42 -4.72
N ARG A 39 2.49 -15.22 -5.60
CA ARG A 39 3.56 -16.16 -5.24
C ARG A 39 4.86 -15.40 -4.87
N ARG A 40 5.10 -14.22 -5.45
CA ARG A 40 6.19 -13.34 -5.02
C ARG A 40 5.95 -12.79 -3.61
N LEU A 41 4.71 -12.39 -3.30
CA LEU A 41 4.35 -12.01 -1.93
C LEU A 41 4.55 -13.17 -0.95
N ALA A 42 4.15 -14.40 -1.33
CA ALA A 42 4.37 -15.59 -0.51
C ALA A 42 5.86 -15.85 -0.25
N GLU A 43 6.71 -15.63 -1.25
CA GLU A 43 8.16 -15.74 -1.12
C GLU A 43 8.72 -14.71 -0.12
N ILE A 44 8.33 -13.43 -0.21
CA ILE A 44 8.77 -12.38 0.71
C ILE A 44 8.31 -12.71 2.15
N LEU A 45 7.06 -13.14 2.32
CA LEU A 45 6.45 -13.36 3.63
C LEU A 45 6.94 -14.66 4.30
N HIS A 46 7.08 -15.73 3.53
CA HIS A 46 7.30 -17.09 4.03
C HIS A 46 8.67 -17.67 3.67
N GLY A 47 9.44 -16.98 2.81
CA GLY A 47 10.75 -17.42 2.35
C GLY A 47 10.73 -18.48 1.24
N ASP A 48 9.55 -18.83 0.72
CA ASP A 48 9.40 -19.86 -0.32
C ASP A 48 8.21 -19.53 -1.24
N ARG A 49 8.50 -19.36 -2.53
CA ARG A 49 7.51 -19.08 -3.57
C ARG A 49 6.49 -20.22 -3.75
N ASN A 50 6.93 -21.44 -3.53
CA ASN A 50 6.13 -22.66 -3.74
C ASN A 50 5.41 -23.11 -2.46
N THR A 51 5.44 -22.32 -1.40
CA THR A 51 4.78 -22.64 -0.15
C THR A 51 3.27 -22.86 -0.32
N THR A 52 2.70 -23.76 0.46
CA THR A 52 1.23 -23.94 0.58
C THR A 52 0.59 -22.97 1.57
N LYS A 53 1.41 -22.18 2.30
CA LYS A 53 0.90 -21.15 3.20
C LYS A 53 0.24 -20.02 2.40
N LYS A 54 -0.92 -19.60 2.87
CA LYS A 54 -1.70 -18.55 2.22
C LYS A 54 -1.21 -17.16 2.60
N THR A 55 -1.37 -16.21 1.67
CA THR A 55 -1.29 -14.78 1.92
C THR A 55 -2.71 -14.20 1.98
N ILE A 56 -2.83 -12.92 2.29
CA ILE A 56 -4.13 -12.23 2.24
C ILE A 56 -4.72 -12.19 0.82
N TRP A 57 -3.88 -12.31 -0.21
CA TRP A 57 -4.26 -12.25 -1.61
C TRP A 57 -4.56 -13.60 -2.26
N SER A 58 -4.27 -14.72 -1.58
CA SER A 58 -4.45 -16.06 -2.16
C SER A 58 -5.91 -16.33 -2.56
N ALA A 59 -6.89 -15.84 -1.78
CA ALA A 59 -8.30 -16.01 -2.10
C ALA A 59 -8.70 -15.23 -3.36
N ASN A 60 -8.13 -14.03 -3.57
CA ASN A 60 -8.39 -13.23 -4.77
C ASN A 60 -7.78 -13.88 -6.02
N ALA A 61 -6.55 -14.41 -5.93
CA ALA A 61 -5.90 -15.11 -7.03
C ALA A 61 -6.65 -16.38 -7.43
N ASP A 62 -7.25 -17.09 -6.46
CA ASP A 62 -8.00 -18.32 -6.67
C ASP A 62 -9.51 -18.11 -6.95
N SER A 63 -10.00 -16.86 -6.98
CA SER A 63 -11.43 -16.58 -7.13
C SER A 63 -11.96 -17.01 -8.51
N ASP A 64 -13.20 -17.50 -8.56
CA ASP A 64 -13.86 -17.93 -9.79
C ASP A 64 -13.98 -16.81 -10.83
N TYR A 65 -14.11 -15.59 -10.37
CA TYR A 65 -14.17 -14.40 -11.23
C TYR A 65 -12.82 -14.11 -11.92
N TRP A 66 -11.71 -14.27 -11.18
CA TRP A 66 -10.40 -13.84 -11.66
C TRP A 66 -9.58 -14.96 -12.30
N LYS A 67 -9.62 -16.15 -11.75
CA LYS A 67 -8.81 -17.31 -12.20
C LYS A 67 -8.85 -17.57 -13.72
N PRO A 68 -10.01 -17.40 -14.43
CA PRO A 68 -10.05 -17.53 -15.88
C PRO A 68 -9.29 -16.45 -16.66
N LYS A 69 -8.96 -15.32 -16.02
CA LYS A 69 -8.28 -14.18 -16.61
C LYS A 69 -6.78 -14.15 -16.27
N ALA A 70 -6.39 -14.89 -15.26
CA ALA A 70 -5.00 -14.93 -14.78
C ALA A 70 -4.09 -15.53 -15.85
N GLU A 71 -2.96 -14.89 -16.11
CA GLU A 71 -1.97 -15.33 -17.10
C GLU A 71 -1.06 -16.44 -16.55
N PHE A 72 -0.90 -16.50 -15.22
CA PHE A 72 -0.10 -17.51 -14.53
C PHE A 72 -0.66 -17.78 -13.13
N ASN A 73 -0.14 -18.83 -12.48
CA ASN A 73 -0.56 -19.19 -11.12
C ASN A 73 -0.15 -18.12 -10.10
N GLY A 74 -1.12 -17.49 -9.45
CA GLY A 74 -0.91 -16.40 -8.50
C GLY A 74 -0.91 -14.99 -9.13
N ASP A 75 -1.22 -14.90 -10.42
CA ASP A 75 -1.41 -13.61 -11.07
C ASP A 75 -2.63 -12.88 -10.47
N LEU A 76 -2.46 -11.61 -10.14
CA LEU A 76 -3.49 -10.70 -9.63
C LEU A 76 -3.74 -9.53 -10.58
N GLY A 77 -3.03 -9.52 -11.72
CA GLY A 77 -3.15 -8.47 -12.73
C GLY A 77 -2.56 -7.14 -12.28
N ARG A 78 -3.14 -6.08 -12.77
CA ARG A 78 -2.58 -4.73 -12.66
C ARG A 78 -2.98 -4.00 -11.38
N ILE A 79 -2.88 -4.68 -10.24
CA ILE A 79 -3.26 -4.14 -8.92
C ILE A 79 -2.20 -3.17 -8.36
N TYR A 80 -2.56 -2.36 -7.40
CA TYR A 80 -1.75 -1.49 -6.52
C TYR A 80 -0.31 -1.18 -6.97
N GLY A 81 0.65 -2.05 -6.64
CA GLY A 81 2.06 -1.87 -6.93
C GLY A 81 2.34 -1.80 -8.43
N VAL A 82 1.61 -2.57 -9.25
CA VAL A 82 1.73 -2.49 -10.72
C VAL A 82 1.32 -1.11 -11.22
N GLN A 83 0.25 -0.51 -10.66
CA GLN A 83 -0.13 0.86 -10.99
C GLN A 83 0.91 1.88 -10.51
N TRP A 84 1.49 1.67 -9.32
CA TRP A 84 2.49 2.59 -8.77
C TRP A 84 3.78 2.62 -9.57
N ARG A 85 4.25 1.47 -10.08
CA ARG A 85 5.55 1.32 -10.74
C ARG A 85 5.47 1.26 -12.27
N SER A 86 4.29 0.99 -12.82
CA SER A 86 4.11 0.72 -14.25
C SER A 86 2.73 1.17 -14.74
N TRP A 87 2.37 2.45 -14.47
CA TRP A 87 1.13 3.03 -14.98
C TRP A 87 1.16 3.10 -16.49
N LYS A 88 0.22 2.42 -17.13
CA LYS A 88 0.15 2.35 -18.59
C LYS A 88 -0.33 3.67 -19.20
N THR A 89 0.35 4.11 -20.23
CA THR A 89 0.00 5.30 -21.02
C THR A 89 0.35 5.09 -22.48
N PHE A 90 -0.11 5.98 -23.33
CA PHE A 90 0.19 5.96 -24.77
C PHE A 90 0.84 7.28 -25.18
N LYS A 91 1.96 7.19 -25.89
CA LYS A 91 2.59 8.35 -26.52
C LYS A 91 2.32 8.29 -28.02
N SER A 92 1.86 9.39 -28.61
CA SER A 92 1.78 9.52 -30.06
C SER A 92 3.18 9.53 -30.66
N LEU A 93 3.44 8.71 -31.66
CA LEU A 93 4.79 8.52 -32.21
C LEU A 93 5.01 9.13 -33.59
N ALA A 94 4.02 9.53 -34.34
CA ALA A 94 4.30 10.12 -35.65
C ALA A 94 3.13 10.90 -36.22
N HIS A 95 3.50 11.98 -36.87
CA HIS A 95 2.74 12.65 -37.90
C HIS A 95 3.24 12.11 -39.23
N SER A 96 2.42 11.48 -40.06
CA SER A 96 2.76 11.28 -41.47
C SER A 96 2.13 12.43 -42.25
N GLU A 97 2.93 13.15 -42.98
CA GLU A 97 2.48 14.18 -43.90
C GLU A 97 1.79 13.51 -45.09
N GLY A 98 0.44 13.52 -45.13
CA GLY A 98 -0.36 13.00 -46.21
C GLY A 98 -1.85 13.02 -45.88
N GLU A 99 -2.73 12.85 -46.87
CA GLU A 99 -4.20 12.97 -46.72
C GLU A 99 -4.87 11.96 -45.77
N ASN A 100 -4.10 11.07 -45.15
CA ASN A 100 -4.55 10.14 -44.10
C ASN A 100 -3.55 10.13 -42.98
N ASP A 101 -3.75 10.99 -41.97
CA ASP A 101 -2.96 10.98 -40.75
C ASP A 101 -3.25 9.71 -39.94
N VAL A 102 -2.30 8.79 -39.88
CA VAL A 102 -2.36 7.60 -38.99
C VAL A 102 -1.60 7.91 -37.73
N TYR A 103 -2.32 8.09 -36.63
CA TYR A 103 -1.72 8.20 -35.31
C TYR A 103 -1.39 6.80 -34.78
N ILE A 104 -0.10 6.50 -34.69
CA ILE A 104 0.37 5.28 -34.03
C ILE A 104 0.68 5.62 -32.59
N GLY A 105 -0.17 5.17 -31.66
CA GLY A 105 0.10 5.24 -30.23
C GLY A 105 1.11 4.17 -29.83
N LYS A 106 2.26 4.57 -29.30
CA LYS A 106 3.19 3.65 -28.63
C LYS A 106 2.82 3.53 -27.17
N GLU A 107 2.62 2.29 -26.70
CA GLU A 107 2.49 1.98 -25.30
C GLU A 107 3.73 2.44 -24.53
N SER A 108 3.53 3.06 -23.38
CA SER A 108 4.57 3.58 -22.51
C SER A 108 4.12 3.42 -21.07
N TYR A 109 5.06 3.47 -20.12
CA TYR A 109 4.78 3.29 -18.71
C TYR A 109 5.35 4.44 -17.89
N ILE A 110 4.65 4.80 -16.82
CA ILE A 110 5.08 5.81 -15.85
C ILE A 110 5.31 5.10 -14.53
N ASP A 111 6.51 5.27 -13.98
CA ASP A 111 6.82 4.94 -12.60
C ASP A 111 6.39 6.11 -11.72
N GLN A 112 5.21 5.99 -11.08
CA GLN A 112 4.66 7.04 -10.24
C GLN A 112 5.48 7.21 -8.95
N LEU A 113 6.00 6.11 -8.38
CA LEU A 113 6.76 6.16 -7.13
C LEU A 113 8.10 6.85 -7.32
N ASP A 114 8.81 6.55 -8.41
CA ASP A 114 10.06 7.24 -8.77
C ASP A 114 9.78 8.73 -9.07
N THR A 115 8.73 9.03 -9.86
CA THR A 115 8.31 10.39 -10.16
C THR A 115 7.99 11.18 -8.89
N LEU A 116 7.29 10.57 -7.93
CA LEU A 116 6.95 11.17 -6.65
C LEU A 116 8.22 11.51 -5.84
N ILE A 117 9.14 10.56 -5.70
CA ILE A 117 10.36 10.73 -4.90
C ILE A 117 11.25 11.81 -5.51
N ASN A 118 11.46 11.78 -6.83
CA ASN A 118 12.25 12.79 -7.53
C ASN A 118 11.57 14.17 -7.45
N GLY A 119 10.25 14.23 -7.62
CA GLY A 119 9.49 15.46 -7.46
C GLY A 119 9.61 16.09 -6.06
N ILE A 120 9.57 15.28 -4.99
CA ILE A 120 9.79 15.76 -3.63
C ILE A 120 11.22 16.28 -3.43
N LYS A 121 12.23 15.63 -4.01
CA LYS A 121 13.63 16.08 -3.93
C LYS A 121 13.86 17.40 -4.66
N GLU A 122 13.27 17.56 -5.85
CA GLU A 122 13.45 18.72 -6.71
C GLU A 122 12.60 19.92 -6.28
N ASN A 123 11.35 19.67 -5.92
CA ASN A 123 10.40 20.71 -5.51
C ASN A 123 9.48 20.21 -4.39
N PRO A 124 9.96 20.17 -3.13
CA PRO A 124 9.23 19.59 -2.00
C PRO A 124 7.86 20.23 -1.75
N TYR A 125 7.67 21.50 -2.12
CA TYR A 125 6.41 22.23 -1.91
C TYR A 125 5.42 22.14 -3.08
N ASP A 126 5.69 21.29 -4.08
CA ASP A 126 4.70 21.03 -5.14
C ASP A 126 3.47 20.31 -4.55
N ARG A 127 2.32 20.54 -5.14
CA ARG A 127 1.03 19.97 -4.74
C ARG A 127 0.63 18.78 -5.59
N ARG A 128 1.54 18.27 -6.43
CA ARG A 128 1.35 17.16 -7.37
C ARG A 128 2.03 15.85 -6.92
N HIS A 129 2.50 15.79 -5.69
CA HIS A 129 3.09 14.56 -5.11
C HIS A 129 1.98 13.55 -4.83
N ILE A 130 1.48 12.91 -5.88
CA ILE A 130 0.35 11.98 -5.86
C ILE A 130 0.78 10.62 -6.34
N LEU A 131 0.27 9.58 -5.67
CA LEU A 131 0.42 8.17 -6.00
C LEU A 131 -0.97 7.57 -6.13
N SER A 132 -1.37 7.11 -7.32
CA SER A 132 -2.70 6.58 -7.60
C SER A 132 -2.64 5.09 -7.96
N ALA A 133 -3.51 4.30 -7.34
CA ALA A 133 -3.74 2.91 -7.73
C ALA A 133 -5.03 2.73 -8.55
N TRP A 134 -5.91 3.74 -8.57
CA TRP A 134 -7.19 3.68 -9.28
C TRP A 134 -7.04 4.09 -10.73
N ASN A 135 -7.08 3.10 -11.61
CA ASN A 135 -7.05 3.28 -13.07
C ASN A 135 -8.36 2.78 -13.67
N PRO A 136 -9.32 3.68 -14.00
CA PRO A 136 -10.62 3.26 -14.54
C PRO A 136 -10.55 2.45 -15.83
N GLY A 137 -9.48 2.65 -16.62
CA GLY A 137 -9.27 1.93 -17.88
C GLY A 137 -8.72 0.50 -17.72
N GLU A 138 -8.38 0.08 -16.49
CA GLU A 138 -7.76 -1.22 -16.21
C GLU A 138 -8.41 -1.97 -15.03
N LEU A 139 -9.60 -1.55 -14.57
CA LEU A 139 -10.27 -2.20 -13.44
C LEU A 139 -10.66 -3.66 -13.73
N ASP A 140 -10.95 -3.99 -14.98
CA ASP A 140 -11.25 -5.34 -15.44
C ASP A 140 -10.02 -6.24 -15.57
N GLN A 141 -8.81 -5.65 -15.48
CA GLN A 141 -7.51 -6.30 -15.47
C GLN A 141 -6.97 -6.48 -14.04
N MET A 142 -7.81 -6.40 -13.04
CA MET A 142 -7.45 -6.50 -11.63
C MET A 142 -8.26 -7.60 -10.93
N ALA A 143 -7.59 -8.46 -10.17
CA ALA A 143 -8.26 -9.46 -9.33
C ALA A 143 -9.17 -8.80 -8.28
N LEU A 144 -8.79 -7.60 -7.82
CA LEU A 144 -9.59 -6.78 -6.90
C LEU A 144 -9.32 -5.29 -7.19
N PRO A 145 -10.37 -4.48 -7.50
CA PRO A 145 -10.21 -3.03 -7.60
C PRO A 145 -9.70 -2.40 -6.30
N PRO A 146 -8.71 -1.49 -6.36
CA PRO A 146 -8.04 -0.94 -5.19
C PRO A 146 -9.00 -0.30 -4.18
N CYS A 147 -8.89 -0.65 -2.90
CA CYS A 147 -9.62 -0.03 -1.80
C CYS A 147 -8.98 1.30 -1.40
N HIS A 148 -7.66 1.34 -1.17
CA HIS A 148 -6.90 2.58 -1.00
C HIS A 148 -6.47 3.07 -2.39
N ILE A 149 -7.14 4.10 -2.87
CA ILE A 149 -7.11 4.48 -4.29
C ILE A 149 -6.07 5.53 -4.62
N MET A 150 -5.74 6.41 -3.66
CA MET A 150 -4.84 7.53 -3.88
C MET A 150 -4.16 7.94 -2.58
N ALA A 151 -2.90 8.32 -2.67
CA ALA A 151 -2.16 8.98 -1.61
C ALA A 151 -1.53 10.27 -2.13
N GLN A 152 -1.64 11.35 -1.35
CA GLN A 152 -0.96 12.61 -1.61
C GLN A 152 0.05 12.87 -0.52
N PHE A 153 1.26 13.24 -0.91
CA PHE A 153 2.33 13.63 0.00
C PHE A 153 2.46 15.15 0.06
N TYR A 154 2.75 15.65 1.24
CA TYR A 154 2.82 17.06 1.52
C TYR A 154 4.02 17.36 2.43
N VAL A 155 4.81 18.34 2.05
CA VAL A 155 5.98 18.78 2.84
C VAL A 155 5.68 20.14 3.48
N ASN A 156 5.92 20.23 4.78
CA ASN A 156 5.87 21.46 5.54
C ASN A 156 6.96 21.45 6.62
N ASP A 157 7.71 22.55 6.72
CA ASP A 157 8.79 22.73 7.71
C ASP A 157 9.75 21.52 7.79
N GLY A 158 10.18 21.01 6.62
CA GLY A 158 11.09 19.86 6.53
C GLY A 158 10.48 18.51 6.89
N ARG A 159 9.15 18.43 7.04
CA ARG A 159 8.42 17.20 7.40
C ARG A 159 7.52 16.75 6.28
N LEU A 160 7.55 15.45 6.01
CA LEU A 160 6.70 14.79 5.02
C LEU A 160 5.49 14.16 5.70
N SER A 161 4.31 14.57 5.27
CA SER A 161 3.02 13.97 5.64
C SER A 161 2.41 13.26 4.44
N CYS A 162 1.58 12.26 4.70
CA CYS A 162 0.84 11.52 3.68
C CYS A 162 -0.64 11.52 4.02
N GLN A 163 -1.49 11.89 3.06
CA GLN A 163 -2.93 11.70 3.14
C GLN A 163 -3.36 10.63 2.15
N MET A 164 -3.97 9.56 2.63
CA MET A 164 -4.51 8.48 1.82
C MET A 164 -6.04 8.51 1.82
N TYR A 165 -6.64 8.41 0.62
CA TYR A 165 -8.07 8.18 0.47
C TYR A 165 -8.33 6.70 0.20
N GLN A 166 -9.16 6.11 1.06
CA GLN A 166 -9.63 4.73 0.96
C GLN A 166 -11.14 4.73 0.71
N ARG A 167 -11.57 4.17 -0.43
CA ARG A 167 -12.99 4.13 -0.82
C ARG A 167 -13.82 3.19 0.05
N SER A 168 -13.19 2.11 0.54
CA SER A 168 -13.84 1.03 1.28
C SER A 168 -12.86 0.45 2.30
N CYS A 169 -13.26 0.34 3.57
CA CYS A 169 -12.41 -0.12 4.65
C CYS A 169 -13.17 -1.02 5.62
N ASP A 170 -12.81 -2.31 5.64
CA ASP A 170 -13.11 -3.20 6.76
C ASP A 170 -12.30 -2.70 7.97
N MET A 171 -12.96 -1.99 8.87
CA MET A 171 -12.32 -1.28 9.98
C MET A 171 -11.60 -2.22 10.96
N PRO A 172 -12.16 -3.37 11.36
CA PRO A 172 -11.47 -4.27 12.28
C PRO A 172 -10.29 -5.02 11.65
N LEU A 173 -10.39 -5.43 10.40
CA LEU A 173 -9.40 -6.27 9.73
C LEU A 173 -8.42 -5.45 8.89
N GLY A 174 -8.90 -4.80 7.84
CA GLY A 174 -8.08 -4.06 6.89
C GLY A 174 -7.53 -2.74 7.44
N GLY A 175 -8.36 -1.99 8.21
CA GLY A 175 -8.00 -0.67 8.72
C GLY A 175 -6.63 -0.61 9.41
N PRO A 176 -6.34 -1.45 10.42
CA PRO A 176 -5.04 -1.44 11.10
C PRO A 176 -3.86 -1.75 10.19
N TYR A 177 -4.05 -2.60 9.17
CA TYR A 177 -3.02 -2.93 8.18
C TYR A 177 -2.72 -1.74 7.28
N ASN A 178 -3.76 -1.08 6.76
CA ASN A 178 -3.59 0.07 5.87
C ASN A 178 -2.96 1.26 6.61
N ILE A 179 -3.35 1.52 7.87
CA ILE A 179 -2.73 2.54 8.72
C ILE A 179 -1.23 2.27 8.88
N ALA A 180 -0.86 1.05 9.24
CA ALA A 180 0.53 0.67 9.43
C ALA A 180 1.32 0.74 8.10
N SER A 181 0.79 0.19 7.01
CA SER A 181 1.43 0.16 5.69
C SER A 181 1.76 1.57 5.18
N TYR A 182 0.77 2.48 5.18
CA TYR A 182 1.02 3.86 4.72
C TYR A 182 1.86 4.69 5.68
N SER A 183 1.84 4.38 6.97
CA SER A 183 2.78 4.98 7.92
C SER A 183 4.21 4.54 7.63
N ILE A 184 4.45 3.25 7.32
CA ILE A 184 5.78 2.78 6.89
C ILE A 184 6.19 3.48 5.58
N LEU A 185 5.31 3.52 4.58
CA LEU A 185 5.58 4.19 3.31
C LEU A 185 5.96 5.66 3.51
N THR A 186 5.27 6.37 4.41
CA THR A 186 5.59 7.76 4.75
C THR A 186 7.00 7.89 5.33
N HIS A 187 7.39 7.01 6.25
CA HIS A 187 8.75 6.96 6.79
C HIS A 187 9.80 6.66 5.72
N MET A 188 9.53 5.68 4.83
CA MET A 188 10.45 5.31 3.74
C MET A 188 10.68 6.49 2.79
N VAL A 189 9.61 7.12 2.31
CA VAL A 189 9.70 8.26 1.40
C VAL A 189 10.39 9.44 2.10
N ALA A 190 10.08 9.74 3.37
CA ALA A 190 10.76 10.78 4.13
C ALA A 190 12.28 10.51 4.19
N GLN A 191 12.70 9.29 4.52
CA GLN A 191 14.11 8.92 4.62
C GLN A 191 14.85 9.08 3.28
N VAL A 192 14.31 8.55 2.17
CA VAL A 192 15.00 8.61 0.86
C VAL A 192 14.99 10.00 0.24
N THR A 193 14.14 10.90 0.73
CA THR A 193 14.09 12.32 0.33
C THR A 193 14.81 13.26 1.29
N GLY A 194 15.35 12.73 2.40
CA GLY A 194 16.08 13.50 3.41
C GLY A 194 15.19 14.39 4.29
N LEU A 195 13.91 14.04 4.43
CA LEU A 195 12.93 14.76 5.25
C LEU A 195 12.66 14.01 6.57
N GLU A 196 12.14 14.74 7.56
CA GLU A 196 11.54 14.15 8.74
C GLU A 196 10.11 13.68 8.45
N VAL A 197 9.57 12.75 9.25
CA VAL A 197 8.16 12.38 9.14
C VAL A 197 7.27 13.41 9.83
N GLY A 198 6.08 13.63 9.23
CA GLY A 198 5.00 14.43 9.79
C GLY A 198 3.84 13.55 10.25
N GLU A 199 2.71 13.67 9.57
CA GLU A 199 1.47 12.94 9.88
C GLU A 199 1.12 11.95 8.79
N PHE A 200 0.45 10.87 9.18
CA PHE A 200 -0.39 10.09 8.28
C PHE A 200 -1.86 10.45 8.49
N ILE A 201 -2.55 10.85 7.42
CA ILE A 201 -3.97 11.20 7.42
C ILE A 201 -4.73 10.14 6.62
N HIS A 202 -5.64 9.44 7.28
CA HIS A 202 -6.45 8.40 6.67
C HIS A 202 -7.87 8.90 6.48
N THR A 203 -8.26 9.12 5.23
CA THR A 203 -9.61 9.52 4.82
C THR A 203 -10.32 8.32 4.22
N ILE A 204 -11.47 7.96 4.78
CA ILE A 204 -12.24 6.77 4.43
C ILE A 204 -13.62 7.18 3.93
N GLY A 205 -13.99 6.69 2.76
CA GLY A 205 -15.34 6.85 2.21
C GLY A 205 -16.34 5.95 2.94
N ASP A 206 -16.29 4.64 2.67
CA ASP A 206 -17.11 3.63 3.34
C ASP A 206 -16.29 2.94 4.43
N ALA A 207 -16.56 3.29 5.69
CA ALA A 207 -15.99 2.67 6.87
C ALA A 207 -17.01 1.69 7.46
N HIS A 208 -16.74 0.39 7.39
CA HIS A 208 -17.70 -0.64 7.78
C HIS A 208 -17.11 -1.71 8.68
N ILE A 209 -18.01 -2.43 9.34
CA ILE A 209 -17.77 -3.65 10.11
C ILE A 209 -18.77 -4.68 9.59
N TYR A 210 -18.31 -5.85 9.19
CA TYR A 210 -19.20 -6.93 8.76
C TYR A 210 -19.97 -7.51 9.95
N ILE A 211 -21.19 -8.02 9.71
CA ILE A 211 -22.07 -8.51 10.76
C ILE A 211 -21.42 -9.64 11.56
N ASP A 212 -20.70 -10.54 10.89
CA ASP A 212 -19.98 -11.66 11.49
C ASP A 212 -18.72 -11.25 12.27
N GLN A 213 -18.32 -9.97 12.21
CA GLN A 213 -17.20 -9.39 12.96
C GLN A 213 -17.63 -8.65 14.23
N VAL A 214 -18.94 -8.39 14.43
CA VAL A 214 -19.46 -7.51 15.50
C VAL A 214 -19.09 -8.01 16.89
N GLU A 215 -19.12 -9.31 17.14
CA GLU A 215 -18.78 -9.88 18.45
C GLU A 215 -17.31 -9.58 18.79
N GLN A 216 -16.39 -9.85 17.86
CA GLN A 216 -14.97 -9.60 18.03
C GLN A 216 -14.66 -8.11 18.15
N ALA A 217 -15.38 -7.25 17.40
CA ALA A 217 -15.24 -5.80 17.50
C ALA A 217 -15.63 -5.31 18.91
N ASN A 218 -16.75 -5.79 19.45
CA ASN A 218 -17.18 -5.49 20.82
C ASN A 218 -16.16 -5.97 21.87
N GLU A 219 -15.54 -7.13 21.65
CA GLU A 219 -14.46 -7.61 22.53
C GLU A 219 -13.22 -6.71 22.45
N GLN A 220 -12.83 -6.31 21.24
CA GLN A 220 -11.69 -5.41 21.05
C GLN A 220 -11.92 -4.04 21.71
N LEU A 221 -13.12 -3.49 21.65
CA LEU A 221 -13.49 -2.21 22.26
C LEU A 221 -13.37 -2.19 23.80
N LYS A 222 -13.44 -3.36 24.46
CA LYS A 222 -13.21 -3.48 25.91
C LYS A 222 -11.73 -3.37 26.29
N ARG A 223 -10.82 -3.54 25.34
CA ARG A 223 -9.37 -3.57 25.58
C ARG A 223 -8.81 -2.15 25.59
N LYS A 224 -8.10 -1.79 26.66
CA LYS A 224 -7.46 -0.48 26.77
C LYS A 224 -6.26 -0.42 25.82
N PRO A 225 -6.14 0.64 25.01
CA PRO A 225 -4.94 0.85 24.19
C PRO A 225 -3.68 0.91 25.07
N LYS A 226 -2.56 0.42 24.52
CA LYS A 226 -1.24 0.47 25.14
C LYS A 226 -0.39 1.56 24.47
N LYS A 227 0.80 1.82 25.00
CA LYS A 227 1.75 2.78 24.42
C LYS A 227 2.12 2.38 22.99
N LEU A 228 2.20 3.37 22.11
CA LEU A 228 2.64 3.13 20.73
C LEU A 228 4.10 2.64 20.68
N PRO A 229 4.41 1.70 19.79
CA PRO A 229 5.78 1.27 19.55
C PRO A 229 6.60 2.32 18.79
N THR A 230 7.89 2.05 18.68
CA THR A 230 8.82 2.83 17.87
C THR A 230 9.18 2.03 16.62
N LEU A 231 9.06 2.66 15.44
CA LEU A 231 9.57 2.10 14.19
C LEU A 231 11.05 2.45 14.04
N MET A 232 11.90 1.43 13.95
CA MET A 232 13.30 1.57 13.60
C MET A 232 13.50 1.19 12.14
N ILE A 233 14.23 2.02 11.40
CA ILE A 233 14.53 1.80 9.98
C ILE A 233 16.05 1.90 9.80
N ASP A 234 16.65 1.07 8.94
CA ASP A 234 18.07 1.18 8.60
C ASP A 234 18.32 2.51 7.86
N THR A 235 18.93 3.44 8.55
CA THR A 235 19.22 4.81 8.07
C THR A 235 20.24 4.88 6.93
N LYS A 236 20.93 3.77 6.62
CA LYS A 236 21.90 3.70 5.51
C LYS A 236 21.22 3.62 4.15
N ILE A 237 19.97 3.18 4.10
CA ILE A 237 19.22 3.00 2.86
C ILE A 237 18.84 4.38 2.31
N LYS A 238 19.15 4.60 1.03
CA LYS A 238 18.94 5.88 0.31
C LYS A 238 18.08 5.75 -0.94
N ASN A 239 17.79 4.50 -1.36
CA ASN A 239 16.88 4.22 -2.47
C ASN A 239 15.68 3.43 -1.95
N ILE A 240 14.49 3.75 -2.46
CA ILE A 240 13.24 3.11 -2.05
C ILE A 240 13.22 1.60 -2.38
N ASP A 241 13.94 1.19 -3.43
CA ASP A 241 14.00 -0.18 -3.88
C ASP A 241 15.00 -1.05 -3.08
N ASP A 242 15.83 -0.45 -2.23
CA ASP A 242 16.81 -1.17 -1.42
C ASP A 242 16.27 -1.65 -0.07
N PHE A 243 15.05 -1.27 0.28
CA PHE A 243 14.42 -1.73 1.51
C PHE A 243 14.04 -3.21 1.44
N THR A 244 14.35 -3.94 2.50
CA THR A 244 14.02 -5.35 2.70
C THR A 244 13.27 -5.56 4.00
N MET A 245 12.80 -6.78 4.25
CA MET A 245 12.16 -7.15 5.52
C MET A 245 13.05 -6.84 6.74
N ASP A 246 14.38 -7.00 6.60
CA ASP A 246 15.36 -6.79 7.67
C ASP A 246 15.68 -5.30 7.91
N SER A 247 15.26 -4.43 7.01
CA SER A 247 15.44 -2.98 7.14
C SER A 247 14.60 -2.34 8.25
N PHE A 248 13.65 -3.09 8.79
CA PHE A 248 12.63 -2.57 9.71
C PHE A 248 12.53 -3.38 10.98
N LYS A 249 12.42 -2.68 12.10
CA LYS A 249 12.13 -3.29 13.39
C LYS A 249 11.11 -2.48 14.16
N LEU A 250 10.11 -3.15 14.71
CA LEU A 250 9.14 -2.54 15.62
C LEU A 250 9.59 -2.78 17.06
N GLU A 251 10.04 -1.73 17.74
CA GLU A 251 10.51 -1.81 19.14
C GLU A 251 9.41 -1.41 20.11
N ASN A 252 9.45 -2.01 21.29
CA ASN A 252 8.51 -1.74 22.40
C ASN A 252 7.04 -1.96 21.99
N TYR A 253 6.76 -2.89 21.08
CA TYR A 253 5.41 -3.21 20.66
C TYR A 253 4.73 -4.11 21.70
N ASP A 254 4.15 -3.47 22.72
CA ASP A 254 3.25 -4.13 23.67
C ASP A 254 1.82 -4.11 23.13
N HIS A 255 1.17 -5.26 23.11
CA HIS A 255 -0.16 -5.44 22.55
C HIS A 255 -0.97 -6.48 23.29
N HIS A 256 -2.30 -6.43 23.16
CA HIS A 256 -3.15 -7.50 23.61
C HIS A 256 -3.00 -8.74 22.72
N ALA A 257 -3.45 -9.88 23.21
CA ALA A 257 -3.44 -11.13 22.44
C ALA A 257 -4.15 -10.97 21.09
N GLU A 258 -3.75 -11.81 20.16
CA GLU A 258 -4.40 -11.91 18.84
C GLU A 258 -5.92 -12.00 18.99
N LEU A 259 -6.63 -11.32 18.11
CA LEU A 259 -8.07 -11.42 17.98
C LEU A 259 -8.37 -11.67 16.49
N LYS A 260 -8.85 -12.87 16.20
CA LYS A 260 -9.14 -13.28 14.83
C LYS A 260 -10.50 -12.76 14.41
N TYR A 261 -10.52 -12.08 13.29
CA TYR A 261 -11.74 -11.64 12.63
C TYR A 261 -12.06 -12.55 11.45
N PRO A 262 -13.33 -12.87 11.19
CA PRO A 262 -13.72 -13.48 9.93
C PRO A 262 -13.25 -12.63 8.74
N PHE A 263 -12.83 -13.29 7.68
CA PHE A 263 -12.54 -12.63 6.40
C PHE A 263 -13.79 -12.72 5.54
N SER A 264 -14.45 -11.59 5.34
CA SER A 264 -15.65 -11.49 4.51
C SER A 264 -15.27 -10.78 3.19
N VAL A 265 -15.79 -11.30 2.07
CA VAL A 265 -15.51 -10.80 0.70
C VAL A 265 -16.79 -10.30 0.09
#